data_d7c9cd712f259fcdf23dbe41d4a4cdac
#
_entry.id   d7c9cd712f259fcdf23dbe41d4a4cdac
#
_cell.length_a   1.000
_cell.length_b   1.000
_cell.length_c   1.000
_cell.angle_alpha   90.00
_cell.angle_beta   90.00
_cell.angle_gamma   90.00
#
_symmetry.space_group_name_H-M   'P 1'
#
loop_
_entity.id
_entity.type
_entity.pdbx_description
1 polymer ?
#
loop_
_entity_poly.entity_id
_entity_poly.type
_entity_poly.pdbx_seq_one_letter_code
_entity_poly.pdbx_strand_id
1 'polypeptide(L)'
;VPAGYRVLFLQGGATGQFAAIPLNLSREGEVADYVNTGQWSAKAIAEARRYLGVNVAADEKPSNYSTVPAPGALRLTRGAAYVHYTPNETIGGV
;
A
#
# COMPACT_ATOMS: atom_id res chain seq x y z
N VAL A 1 25.22 1.19 4.51
CA VAL A 1 24.25 0.40 5.29
C VAL A 1 24.70 0.41 6.75
N PRO A 2 23.84 0.77 7.71
CA PRO A 2 24.21 0.76 9.13
C PRO A 2 24.60 -0.62 9.64
N ALA A 3 25.42 -0.66 10.70
CA ALA A 3 25.79 -1.92 11.35
C ALA A 3 24.52 -2.66 11.84
N GLY A 4 24.49 -3.97 11.67
CA GLY A 4 23.33 -4.79 12.05
C GLY A 4 22.30 -5.00 10.94
N TYR A 5 22.37 -4.26 9.83
CA TYR A 5 21.54 -4.48 8.64
C TYR A 5 22.24 -5.40 7.64
N ARG A 6 21.44 -6.14 6.91
CA ARG A 6 21.91 -6.98 5.80
C ARG A 6 21.37 -6.45 4.49
N VAL A 7 22.19 -6.51 3.44
CA VAL A 7 21.75 -6.22 2.08
C VAL A 7 21.51 -7.55 1.36
N LEU A 8 20.34 -7.70 0.79
CA LEU A 8 19.93 -8.88 0.03
C LEU A 8 19.62 -8.46 -1.40
N PHE A 9 20.17 -9.19 -2.36
CA PHE A 9 19.82 -9.05 -3.77
C PHE A 9 18.83 -10.16 -4.12
N LEU A 10 17.58 -9.79 -4.31
CA LEU A 10 16.47 -10.72 -4.55
C LEU A 10 15.86 -10.48 -5.93
N GLN A 11 15.39 -11.55 -6.53
CA GLN A 11 14.48 -11.44 -7.66
C GLN A 11 13.21 -10.75 -7.20
N GLY A 12 12.64 -9.84 -8.00
CA GLY A 12 11.40 -9.19 -7.64
C GLY A 12 10.90 -8.24 -8.71
N GLY A 13 9.77 -7.66 -8.41
CA GLY A 13 9.09 -6.63 -9.16
C GLY A 13 7.98 -6.07 -8.27
N ALA A 14 7.30 -5.01 -8.71
CA ALA A 14 6.27 -4.36 -7.91
C ALA A 14 5.16 -5.33 -7.47
N THR A 15 4.70 -6.21 -8.33
CA THR A 15 3.66 -7.20 -8.00
C THR A 15 4.11 -8.15 -6.89
N GLY A 16 5.35 -8.64 -6.94
CA GLY A 16 5.92 -9.46 -5.87
C GLY A 16 6.02 -8.70 -4.54
N GLN A 17 6.36 -7.42 -4.58
CA GLN A 17 6.42 -6.58 -3.39
C GLN A 17 5.03 -6.32 -2.79
N PHE A 18 3.98 -6.21 -3.58
CA PHE A 18 2.61 -6.07 -3.09
C PHE A 18 2.17 -7.27 -2.23
N ALA A 19 2.66 -8.45 -2.53
CA ALA A 19 2.46 -9.65 -1.70
C ALA A 19 3.44 -9.71 -0.52
N ALA A 20 4.70 -9.36 -0.73
CA ALA A 20 5.74 -9.43 0.29
C ALA A 20 5.48 -8.48 1.48
N ILE A 21 4.92 -7.30 1.24
CA ILE A 21 4.61 -6.32 2.28
C ILE A 21 3.65 -6.91 3.32
N PRO A 22 2.43 -7.35 2.96
CA PRO A 22 1.52 -7.94 3.95
C PRO A 22 2.09 -9.20 4.61
N LEU A 23 2.77 -10.07 3.85
CA LEU A 23 3.36 -11.29 4.39
C LEU A 23 4.45 -11.04 5.45
N ASN A 24 5.14 -9.91 5.38
CA ASN A 24 6.25 -9.59 6.29
C ASN A 24 5.86 -8.60 7.39
N LEU A 25 4.89 -7.73 7.16
CA LEU A 25 4.56 -6.62 8.04
C LEU A 25 3.24 -6.79 8.79
N SER A 26 2.50 -7.88 8.55
CA SER A 26 1.25 -8.12 9.26
C SER A 26 1.17 -9.51 9.87
N ARG A 27 0.24 -9.66 10.81
CA ARG A 27 -0.13 -10.91 11.45
C ARG A 27 -1.59 -11.22 11.14
N GLU A 28 -1.98 -12.45 11.39
CA GLU A 28 -3.38 -12.88 11.23
C GLU A 28 -4.34 -12.00 12.04
N GLY A 29 -5.42 -11.56 11.39
CA GLY A 29 -6.45 -10.71 12.00
C GLY A 29 -6.14 -9.21 12.02
N GLU A 30 -4.96 -8.78 11.61
CA GLU A 30 -4.61 -7.36 11.51
C GLU A 30 -5.22 -6.70 10.27
N VAL A 31 -5.26 -5.37 10.32
CA VAL A 31 -5.73 -4.50 9.24
C VAL A 31 -4.60 -3.58 8.82
N ALA A 32 -4.47 -3.32 7.53
CA ALA A 32 -3.61 -2.26 7.01
C ALA A 32 -4.42 -1.22 6.25
N ASP A 33 -3.94 0.02 6.28
CA ASP A 33 -4.52 1.13 5.57
C ASP A 33 -3.85 1.33 4.21
N TYR A 34 -4.65 1.56 3.19
CA TYR A 34 -4.19 1.77 1.83
C TYR A 34 -4.76 3.06 1.26
N VAL A 35 -3.94 3.80 0.54
CA VAL A 35 -4.37 4.99 -0.22
C VAL A 35 -4.49 4.60 -1.68
N ASN A 36 -5.68 4.72 -2.25
CA ASN A 36 -5.95 4.38 -3.65
C ASN A 36 -5.86 5.62 -4.53
N THR A 37 -4.78 5.73 -5.28
CA THR A 37 -4.49 6.86 -6.18
C THR A 37 -4.34 6.46 -7.64
N GLY A 38 -4.58 5.18 -7.98
CA GLY A 38 -4.48 4.74 -9.36
C GLY A 38 -4.45 3.22 -9.52
N GLN A 39 -3.95 2.77 -10.65
CA GLN A 39 -3.96 1.35 -10.99
C GLN A 39 -2.99 0.51 -10.16
N TRP A 40 -1.83 1.06 -9.81
CA TRP A 40 -0.85 0.33 -9.01
C TRP A 40 -1.29 0.18 -7.56
N SER A 41 -1.81 1.23 -6.95
CA SER A 41 -2.40 1.14 -5.61
C SER A 41 -3.62 0.20 -5.58
N ALA A 42 -4.47 0.21 -6.61
CA ALA A 42 -5.57 -0.74 -6.72
C ALA A 42 -5.09 -2.19 -6.79
N LYS A 43 -4.00 -2.48 -7.52
CA LYS A 43 -3.38 -3.81 -7.55
C LYS A 43 -2.78 -4.20 -6.20
N ALA A 44 -2.12 -3.25 -5.52
CA ALA A 44 -1.59 -3.49 -4.18
C ALA A 44 -2.70 -3.83 -3.18
N ILE A 45 -3.82 -3.12 -3.21
CA ILE A 45 -5.02 -3.38 -2.40
C ILE A 45 -5.58 -4.79 -2.68
N ALA A 46 -5.74 -5.13 -3.95
CA ALA A 46 -6.26 -6.43 -4.35
C ALA A 46 -5.37 -7.58 -3.86
N GLU A 47 -4.06 -7.41 -3.93
CA GLU A 47 -3.12 -8.41 -3.44
C GLU A 47 -3.14 -8.51 -1.90
N ALA A 48 -3.12 -7.38 -1.20
CA ALA A 48 -3.13 -7.36 0.26
C ALA A 48 -4.37 -8.02 0.87
N ARG A 49 -5.53 -7.88 0.25
CA ARG A 49 -6.79 -8.51 0.69
C ARG A 49 -6.75 -10.03 0.77
N ARG A 50 -5.75 -10.66 0.15
CA ARG A 50 -5.54 -12.11 0.24
C ARG A 50 -4.90 -12.54 1.56
N TYR A 51 -4.29 -11.61 2.30
CA TYR A 51 -3.47 -11.90 3.47
C TYR A 51 -3.98 -11.26 4.77
N LEU A 52 -4.64 -10.07 4.68
CA LEU A 52 -5.10 -9.33 5.84
C LEU A 52 -6.33 -8.47 5.53
N GLY A 53 -6.91 -7.87 6.56
CA GLY A 53 -7.95 -6.85 6.41
C GLY A 53 -7.39 -5.58 5.77
N VAL A 54 -8.07 -5.02 4.79
CA VAL A 54 -7.67 -3.78 4.13
C VAL A 54 -8.73 -2.70 4.33
N ASN A 55 -8.32 -1.58 4.93
CA ASN A 55 -9.09 -0.35 4.94
C ASN A 55 -8.55 0.58 3.85
N VAL A 56 -9.42 1.05 2.97
CA VAL A 56 -9.05 2.07 1.98
C VAL A 56 -9.21 3.43 2.66
N ALA A 57 -8.09 3.98 3.14
CA ALA A 57 -8.05 5.21 3.92
C ALA A 57 -8.44 6.45 3.10
N ALA A 58 -8.17 6.43 1.81
CA ALA A 58 -8.67 7.39 0.83
C ALA A 58 -8.76 6.74 -0.54
N ASP A 59 -9.74 7.15 -1.34
CA ASP A 59 -9.98 6.63 -2.69
C ASP A 59 -10.19 7.79 -3.66
N GLU A 60 -9.25 7.97 -4.58
CA GLU A 60 -9.30 9.02 -5.61
C GLU A 60 -10.01 8.56 -6.90
N LYS A 61 -10.61 7.38 -6.91
CA LYS A 61 -11.42 6.90 -8.05
C LYS A 61 -12.52 7.88 -8.46
N PRO A 62 -13.26 8.54 -7.53
CA PRO A 62 -14.28 9.53 -7.90
C PRO A 62 -13.74 10.72 -8.68
N SER A 63 -12.49 11.11 -8.48
CA SER A 63 -11.80 12.17 -9.25
C SER A 63 -11.13 11.64 -10.52
N ASN A 64 -11.37 10.38 -10.87
CA ASN A 64 -10.68 9.69 -11.96
C ASN A 64 -9.15 9.68 -11.75
N TYR A 65 -8.72 9.59 -10.48
CA TYR A 65 -7.31 9.59 -10.11
C TYR A 65 -6.52 10.83 -10.60
N SER A 66 -7.16 11.99 -10.57
CA SER A 66 -6.54 13.24 -10.99
C SER A 66 -5.99 14.08 -9.83
N THR A 67 -6.19 13.60 -8.60
CA THR A 67 -5.78 14.29 -7.38
C THR A 67 -5.09 13.35 -6.40
N VAL A 68 -4.41 13.94 -5.43
CA VAL A 68 -3.84 13.24 -4.27
C VAL A 68 -4.63 13.65 -3.03
N PRO A 69 -5.02 12.72 -2.16
CA PRO A 69 -5.78 13.08 -0.97
C PRO A 69 -4.97 13.99 -0.05
N ALA A 70 -5.60 15.01 0.51
CA ALA A 70 -4.99 15.82 1.55
C ALA A 70 -4.72 14.94 2.80
N PRO A 71 -3.64 15.17 3.56
CA PRO A 71 -3.33 14.36 4.75
C PRO A 71 -4.49 14.27 5.75
N GLY A 72 -5.25 15.35 5.93
CA GLY A 72 -6.42 15.39 6.81
C GLY A 72 -7.66 14.64 6.28
N ALA A 73 -7.66 14.23 5.02
CA ALA A 73 -8.74 13.44 4.42
C ALA A 73 -8.55 11.92 4.62
N LEU A 74 -7.40 11.49 5.12
CA LEU A 74 -7.10 10.08 5.33
C LEU A 74 -7.90 9.52 6.53
N ARG A 75 -8.68 8.48 6.30
CA ARG A 75 -9.42 7.75 7.32
C ARG A 75 -8.60 6.56 7.79
N LEU A 76 -7.64 6.84 8.68
CA LEU A 76 -6.71 5.84 9.18
C LEU A 76 -7.34 4.98 10.29
N THR A 77 -7.02 3.69 10.26
CA THR A 77 -7.42 2.73 11.29
C THR A 77 -6.49 2.83 12.50
N ARG A 78 -7.05 3.00 13.69
CA ARG A 78 -6.25 2.97 14.91
C ARG A 78 -5.65 1.58 15.10
N GLY A 79 -4.33 1.51 15.22
CA GLY A 79 -3.63 0.23 15.39
C GLY A 79 -3.46 -0.56 14.10
N ALA A 80 -3.59 0.07 12.94
CA ALA A 80 -3.24 -0.56 11.67
C ALA A 80 -1.79 -1.06 11.67
N ALA A 81 -1.54 -2.21 11.04
CA ALA A 81 -0.20 -2.78 10.95
C ALA A 81 0.76 -1.86 10.18
N TYR A 82 0.26 -1.21 9.13
CA TYR A 82 1.00 -0.22 8.34
C TYR A 82 0.04 0.63 7.49
N VAL A 83 0.58 1.68 6.91
CA VAL A 83 -0.08 2.49 5.86
C VAL A 83 0.69 2.30 4.57
N HIS A 84 -0.02 1.97 3.50
CA HIS A 84 0.55 1.83 2.16
C HIS A 84 0.07 2.96 1.25
N TYR A 85 1.00 3.59 0.56
CA TYR A 85 0.70 4.53 -0.51
C TYR A 85 1.64 4.27 -1.70
N THR A 86 1.22 4.66 -2.88
CA THR A 86 2.00 4.50 -4.12
C THR A 86 2.41 5.89 -4.60
N PRO A 87 3.68 6.31 -4.37
CA PRO A 87 4.12 7.66 -4.73
C PRO A 87 4.34 7.83 -6.24
N ASN A 88 4.18 6.78 -7.01
CA ASN A 88 4.50 6.76 -8.43
C ASN A 88 3.46 5.95 -9.22
N GLU A 89 2.31 6.56 -9.44
CA GLU A 89 1.24 6.00 -10.29
C GLU A 89 1.54 6.27 -11.77
N THR A 90 2.50 5.53 -12.30
CA THR A 90 3.05 5.75 -13.65
C THR A 90 2.07 5.58 -14.81
N ILE A 91 0.93 4.94 -14.59
CA ILE A 91 -0.10 4.77 -15.63
C ILE A 91 -1.03 5.98 -15.66
N GLY A 92 -1.52 6.42 -14.50
CA GLY A 92 -2.44 7.55 -14.37
C GLY A 92 -1.74 8.90 -14.32
N GLY A 93 -0.50 8.94 -13.90
CA GLY A 93 0.29 10.18 -13.84
C GLY A 93 0.02 11.03 -12.60
N VAL A 94 -0.47 10.43 -11.53
CA VAL A 94 -0.68 11.11 -10.24
C VAL A 94 0.51 10.89 -9.33
#